data_9d60606cca2e5da88fdd35acad716f86
#
_entry.id   9d60606cca2e5da88fdd35acad716f86
#
_cell.length_a   1.000
_cell.length_b   1.000
_cell.length_c   1.000
_cell.angle_alpha   90.00
_cell.angle_beta   90.00
_cell.angle_gamma   90.00
#
_symmetry.space_group_name_H-M   'P 1'
#
loop_
_entity.id
_entity.type
_entity.pdbx_description
1 polymer ?
#
loop_
_entity_poly.entity_id
_entity_poly.type
_entity_poly.pdbx_seq_one_letter_code
_entity_poly.pdbx_strand_id
1 'polypeptide(L)'
;MKTLEKELPSVLDEFQPEVCLYAAGMDVFSGTPNPPLRLRVPDIEKRETIVFEALLCRKIPVAYVHAGGYASLGTLAELHLVTARAAYRALT
;
A
#
# COMPACT_ATOMS: atom_id res chain seq x y z
N MET A 1 10.01 -1.60 5.97
CA MET A 1 9.46 -0.28 5.59
C MET A 1 10.52 0.77 5.29
N LYS A 2 11.68 0.67 5.90
CA LYS A 2 12.76 1.63 5.61
C LYS A 2 13.17 1.64 4.14
N THR A 3 13.21 0.48 3.51
CA THR A 3 13.54 0.39 2.09
C THR A 3 12.49 1.10 1.24
N LEU A 4 11.22 0.89 1.53
CA LEU A 4 10.13 1.54 0.81
C LEU A 4 10.16 3.06 1.00
N GLU A 5 10.37 3.53 2.24
CA GLU A 5 10.46 4.96 2.55
C GLU A 5 11.59 5.64 1.79
N LYS A 6 12.70 4.92 1.58
CA LYS A 6 13.89 5.46 0.90
C LYS A 6 13.77 5.37 -0.62
N GLU A 7 13.39 4.21 -1.12
CA GLU A 7 13.46 3.92 -2.55
C GLU A 7 12.27 4.47 -3.34
N LEU A 8 11.08 4.47 -2.78
CA LEU A 8 9.90 4.92 -3.50
C LEU A 8 9.98 6.39 -3.92
N PRO A 9 10.30 7.34 -3.02
CA PRO A 9 10.46 8.72 -3.45
C PRO A 9 11.53 8.89 -4.54
N SER A 10 12.65 8.18 -4.41
CA SER A 10 13.73 8.25 -5.38
C SER A 10 13.29 7.78 -6.77
N VAL A 11 12.58 6.66 -6.84
CA VAL A 11 12.06 6.13 -8.11
C VAL A 11 11.05 7.08 -8.72
N LEU A 12 10.15 7.64 -7.91
CA LEU A 12 9.13 8.58 -8.40
C LEU A 12 9.77 9.86 -8.95
N ASP A 13 10.77 10.39 -8.26
CA ASP A 13 11.44 11.60 -8.70
C ASP A 13 12.27 11.37 -9.97
N GLU A 14 12.88 10.21 -10.10
CA GLU A 14 13.68 9.87 -11.28
C GLU A 14 12.80 9.58 -12.49
N PHE A 15 11.75 8.76 -12.32
CA PHE A 15 10.88 8.34 -13.42
C PHE A 15 9.83 9.37 -13.79
N GLN A 16 9.32 10.11 -12.82
CA GLN A 16 8.28 11.14 -12.99
C GLN A 16 7.04 10.60 -13.73
N PRO A 17 6.37 9.58 -13.18
CA PRO A 17 5.19 9.01 -13.83
C PRO A 17 4.03 10.00 -13.86
N GLU A 18 3.20 9.90 -14.90
CA GLU A 18 2.00 10.73 -15.03
C GLU A 18 0.80 10.13 -14.30
N VAL A 19 0.82 8.83 -14.07
CA VAL A 19 -0.22 8.10 -13.35
C VAL A 19 0.41 6.89 -12.69
N CYS A 20 -0.14 6.46 -11.57
CA CYS A 20 0.32 5.26 -10.88
C CYS A 20 -0.83 4.28 -10.71
N LEU A 21 -0.58 3.02 -11.01
CA LEU A 21 -1.49 1.92 -10.68
C LEU A 21 -0.86 1.16 -9.50
N TYR A 22 -1.58 1.13 -8.39
CA TYR A 22 -1.08 0.50 -7.18
C TYR A 22 -1.86 -0.79 -6.90
N ALA A 23 -1.17 -1.91 -7.02
CA ALA A 23 -1.74 -3.20 -6.61
C ALA A 23 -1.48 -3.37 -5.11
N ALA A 24 -2.50 -3.06 -4.30
CA ALA A 24 -2.41 -3.12 -2.84
C ALA A 24 -2.57 -4.56 -2.37
N GLY A 25 -1.55 -5.38 -2.59
CA GLY A 25 -1.58 -6.79 -2.28
C GLY A 25 -1.47 -7.09 -0.80
N MET A 26 -2.22 -8.07 -0.33
CA MET A 26 -2.22 -8.51 1.06
C MET A 26 -1.48 -9.82 1.28
N ASP A 27 -0.76 -10.29 0.28
CA ASP A 27 0.06 -11.51 0.38
C ASP A 27 1.17 -11.38 1.43
N VAL A 28 1.56 -10.16 1.75
CA VAL A 28 2.60 -9.87 2.73
C VAL A 28 2.11 -9.97 4.18
N PHE A 29 0.79 -10.08 4.38
CA PHE A 29 0.21 -10.15 5.71
C PHE A 29 0.58 -11.48 6.40
N SER A 30 0.98 -11.42 7.67
CA SER A 30 1.44 -12.59 8.42
C SER A 30 0.35 -13.65 8.63
N GLY A 31 -0.92 -13.29 8.51
CA GLY A 31 -2.04 -14.22 8.63
C GLY A 31 -2.38 -14.99 7.36
N THR A 32 -1.68 -14.74 6.23
CA THR A 32 -1.89 -15.51 5.01
C THR A 32 -1.01 -16.77 5.03
N PRO A 33 -1.40 -17.84 4.30
CA PRO A 33 -0.53 -19.01 4.17
C PRO A 33 0.77 -18.64 3.47
N ASN A 34 1.90 -19.10 4.03
CA ASN A 34 3.23 -18.92 3.45
C ASN A 34 3.53 -17.49 3.00
N PRO A 35 3.37 -16.48 3.87
CA PRO A 35 3.59 -15.11 3.46
C PRO A 35 5.07 -14.85 3.16
N PRO A 36 5.41 -14.14 2.06
CA PRO A 36 6.80 -13.79 1.77
C PRO A 36 7.38 -12.83 2.81
N LEU A 37 6.55 -11.99 3.40
CA LEU A 37 6.89 -11.12 4.53
C LEU A 37 5.85 -11.34 5.62
N ARG A 38 6.23 -11.13 6.87
CA ARG A 38 5.33 -11.35 7.99
C ARG A 38 4.86 -10.01 8.55
N LEU A 39 4.21 -9.22 7.71
CA LEU A 39 3.70 -7.92 8.12
C LEU A 39 2.40 -8.07 8.90
N ARG A 40 2.23 -7.20 9.86
CA ARG A 40 1.00 -7.11 10.66
C ARG A 40 0.20 -5.88 10.22
N VAL A 41 -1.03 -5.74 10.73
CA VAL A 41 -1.92 -4.65 10.35
C VAL A 41 -1.26 -3.26 10.47
N PRO A 42 -0.55 -2.92 11.57
CA PRO A 42 0.13 -1.62 11.64
C PRO A 42 1.18 -1.42 10.55
N ASP A 43 1.86 -2.49 10.14
CA ASP A 43 2.86 -2.40 9.07
C ASP A 43 2.19 -2.14 7.72
N ILE A 44 1.04 -2.76 7.48
CA ILE A 44 0.27 -2.54 6.26
C ILE A 44 -0.25 -1.11 6.23
N GLU A 45 -0.77 -0.60 7.34
CA GLU A 45 -1.19 0.78 7.43
C GLU A 45 -0.05 1.74 7.12
N LYS A 46 1.14 1.46 7.64
CA LYS A 46 2.33 2.27 7.34
C LYS A 46 2.70 2.20 5.87
N ARG A 47 2.65 1.02 5.25
CA ARG A 47 2.89 0.87 3.82
C ARG A 47 1.96 1.75 3.00
N GLU A 48 0.67 1.70 3.30
CA GLU A 48 -0.32 2.49 2.57
C GLU A 48 -0.08 3.98 2.72
N THR A 49 0.22 4.43 3.94
CA THR A 49 0.53 5.83 4.20
C THR A 49 1.74 6.29 3.38
N ILE A 50 2.81 5.50 3.38
CA ILE A 50 4.02 5.81 2.60
C ILE A 50 3.69 5.96 1.13
N VAL A 51 2.97 4.99 0.56
CA VAL A 51 2.67 4.97 -0.87
C VAL A 51 1.78 6.15 -1.25
N PHE A 52 0.67 6.35 -0.57
CA PHE A 52 -0.27 7.41 -0.93
C PHE A 52 0.32 8.80 -0.72
N GLU A 53 1.04 9.02 0.37
CA GLU A 53 1.68 10.31 0.60
C GLU A 53 2.76 10.61 -0.44
N ALA A 54 3.57 9.61 -0.79
CA ALA A 54 4.62 9.80 -1.80
C ALA A 54 4.05 10.17 -3.16
N LEU A 55 2.92 9.58 -3.54
CA LEU A 55 2.27 9.87 -4.83
C LEU A 55 1.54 11.20 -4.81
N LEU A 56 0.73 11.44 -3.79
CA LEU A 56 -0.14 12.61 -3.76
C LEU A 56 0.61 13.90 -3.49
N CYS A 57 1.70 13.87 -2.72
CA CYS A 57 2.53 15.06 -2.54
C CYS A 57 3.21 15.50 -3.84
N ARG A 58 3.38 14.59 -4.79
CA ARG A 58 3.92 14.85 -6.12
C ARG A 58 2.83 15.09 -7.15
N LYS A 59 1.57 15.12 -6.72
CA LYS A 59 0.40 15.30 -7.58
C LYS A 59 0.31 14.25 -8.67
N ILE A 60 0.70 13.01 -8.35
CA ILE A 60 0.60 11.88 -9.25
C ILE A 60 -0.75 11.20 -9.00
N PRO A 61 -1.66 11.18 -9.99
CA PRO A 61 -2.92 10.46 -9.83
C PRO A 61 -2.66 8.97 -9.60
N VAL A 62 -3.42 8.36 -8.71
CA VAL A 62 -3.25 6.96 -8.38
C VAL A 62 -4.60 6.26 -8.45
N ALA A 63 -4.62 5.10 -9.11
CA ALA A 63 -5.71 4.15 -9.01
C ALA A 63 -5.15 2.93 -8.29
N TYR A 64 -5.87 2.41 -7.30
CA TYR A 64 -5.42 1.21 -6.62
C TYR A 64 -6.44 0.11 -6.74
N VAL A 65 -5.97 -1.13 -6.69
CA VAL A 65 -6.83 -2.32 -6.72
C VAL A 65 -6.50 -3.20 -5.53
N HIS A 66 -7.50 -3.88 -5.03
CA HIS A 66 -7.31 -4.89 -4.02
C HIS A 66 -6.76 -6.14 -4.71
N ALA A 67 -5.65 -6.66 -4.21
CA ALA A 67 -4.99 -7.78 -4.85
C ALA A 67 -4.47 -8.75 -3.82
N GLY A 68 -4.42 -10.03 -4.19
CA GLY A 68 -3.84 -11.08 -3.37
C GLY A 68 -4.55 -11.29 -2.06
N GLY A 69 -3.90 -12.09 -1.20
CA GLY A 69 -4.41 -12.38 0.12
C GLY A 69 -5.23 -13.65 0.18
N TYR A 70 -4.86 -14.53 1.11
CA TYR A 70 -5.52 -15.83 1.28
C TYR A 70 -5.95 -16.03 2.72
N ALA A 71 -6.13 -14.94 3.47
CA ALA A 71 -6.67 -14.96 4.82
C ALA A 71 -8.19 -15.14 4.78
N SER A 72 -8.84 -15.24 5.94
CA SER A 72 -10.30 -15.33 5.99
C SER A 72 -10.94 -14.09 5.36
N LEU A 73 -12.17 -14.24 4.88
CA LEU A 73 -12.89 -13.13 4.24
C LEU A 73 -13.00 -11.91 5.17
N GLY A 74 -13.32 -12.13 6.44
CA GLY A 74 -13.40 -11.03 7.41
C GLY A 74 -12.07 -10.31 7.59
N THR A 75 -10.96 -11.06 7.66
CA THR A 75 -9.63 -10.47 7.78
C THR A 75 -9.26 -9.69 6.51
N LEU A 76 -9.54 -10.25 5.33
CA LEU A 76 -9.29 -9.54 4.07
C LEU A 76 -10.08 -8.24 3.98
N ALA A 77 -11.33 -8.25 4.41
CA ALA A 77 -12.15 -7.04 4.41
C ALA A 77 -11.54 -5.96 5.30
N GLU A 78 -11.04 -6.33 6.48
CA GLU A 78 -10.35 -5.39 7.37
C GLU A 78 -9.08 -4.84 6.76
N LEU A 79 -8.27 -5.69 6.12
CA LEU A 79 -7.01 -5.28 5.50
C LEU A 79 -7.27 -4.31 4.35
N HIS A 80 -8.24 -4.60 3.49
CA HIS A 80 -8.56 -3.71 2.39
C HIS A 80 -9.19 -2.40 2.87
N LEU A 81 -9.87 -2.43 4.01
CA LEU A 81 -10.38 -1.22 4.62
C LEU A 81 -9.24 -0.32 5.11
N VAL A 82 -8.14 -0.89 5.60
CA VAL A 82 -6.95 -0.12 5.97
C VAL A 82 -6.43 0.66 4.76
N THR A 83 -6.36 0.03 3.60
CA THR A 83 -5.93 0.69 2.36
C THR A 83 -6.90 1.83 2.00
N ALA A 84 -8.19 1.58 2.03
CA ALA A 84 -9.19 2.59 1.71
C ALA A 84 -9.15 3.79 2.65
N ARG A 85 -8.96 3.55 3.94
CA ARG A 85 -8.83 4.62 4.92
C ARG A 85 -7.58 5.45 4.71
N ALA A 86 -6.47 4.82 4.38
CA ALA A 86 -5.22 5.53 4.10
C ALA A 86 -5.35 6.41 2.86
N ALA A 87 -6.00 5.91 1.82
CA ALA A 87 -6.28 6.69 0.61
C ALA A 87 -7.16 7.91 0.93
N TYR A 88 -8.20 7.70 1.71
CA TYR A 88 -9.11 8.79 2.10
C TYR A 88 -8.37 9.87 2.91
N ARG A 89 -7.55 9.46 3.88
CA ARG A 89 -6.77 10.41 4.69
C ARG A 89 -5.81 11.22 3.84
N ALA A 90 -5.19 10.59 2.86
CA ALA A 90 -4.23 11.28 2.00
C ALA A 90 -4.90 12.34 1.13
N LEU A 91 -6.18 12.16 0.78
CA LEU A 91 -6.93 13.12 -0.02
C LEU A 91 -7.46 14.30 0.80
N THR A 92 -7.52 14.16 2.10
CA THR A 92 -8.01 15.22 2.98
C THR A 92 -6.89 15.91 3.73
#